data_a92c7b1b33df4d2dbc1cab7596cbb049
#
_entry.id   a92c7b1b33df4d2dbc1cab7596cbb049
#
_cell.length_a   1.000
_cell.length_b   1.000
_cell.length_c   1.000
_cell.angle_alpha   90.00
_cell.angle_beta   90.00
_cell.angle_gamma   90.00
#
_symmetry.space_group_name_H-M   'P 1'
#
loop_
_entity.id
_entity.type
_entity.pdbx_description
1 polymer ?
#
loop_
_entity_poly.entity_id
_entity_poly.type
_entity_poly.pdbx_seq_one_letter_code
_entity_poly.pdbx_strand_id
1 'polypeptide(L)'
;MADITDPENTIILTLKDGEVVIALLPDVAPKHVERMKTLARAKAYDNVCFHRVINGFMAQTGDVENGNMENNFNLRRAGTGGSEHPDLPAEFSKLPHARGSIGAARSSNPNSANSQFFINFTDNSFLNGQYTVYGQVISGMEHVDKIAKGEPPANPDRMITVRVAADVA
;
A
#
# COMPACT_ATOMS: atom_id res chain seq x y z
N MET A 1 -10.80 15.93 -8.67
CA MET A 1 -9.43 15.89 -8.12
C MET A 1 -9.50 16.19 -6.63
N ALA A 2 -8.79 15.42 -5.81
CA ALA A 2 -8.78 15.66 -4.38
C ALA A 2 -7.97 16.90 -4.03
N ASP A 3 -8.42 17.61 -3.00
CA ASP A 3 -7.66 18.73 -2.44
C ASP A 3 -6.55 18.18 -1.56
N ILE A 4 -5.31 18.39 -1.98
CA ILE A 4 -4.14 17.97 -1.23
C ILE A 4 -3.78 19.11 -0.28
N THR A 5 -4.07 18.91 1.02
CA THR A 5 -3.81 19.93 2.05
C THR A 5 -2.46 19.75 2.73
N ASP A 6 -1.88 18.55 2.65
CA ASP A 6 -0.59 18.22 3.25
C ASP A 6 0.23 17.38 2.26
N PRO A 7 0.88 18.03 1.27
CA PRO A 7 1.61 17.30 0.23
C PRO A 7 2.75 16.44 0.77
N GLU A 8 3.37 16.81 1.88
CA GLU A 8 4.45 16.03 2.48
C GLU A 8 3.96 14.66 2.97
N ASN A 9 2.71 14.57 3.38
CA ASN A 9 2.11 13.32 3.88
C ASN A 9 0.99 12.82 2.95
N THR A 10 1.16 13.01 1.65
CA THR A 10 0.24 12.53 0.63
C THR A 10 1.01 11.74 -0.42
N ILE A 11 0.47 10.58 -0.79
CA ILE A 11 1.06 9.73 -1.81
C ILE A 11 0.23 9.81 -3.08
N ILE A 12 0.91 9.91 -4.23
CA ILE A 12 0.29 9.78 -5.54
C ILE A 12 0.76 8.44 -6.11
N LEU A 13 -0.17 7.52 -6.23
CA LEU A 13 0.04 6.18 -6.77
C LEU A 13 -0.54 6.12 -8.19
N THR A 14 0.31 5.90 -9.19
CA THR A 14 -0.15 5.82 -10.57
C THR A 14 -0.38 4.37 -10.96
N LEU A 15 -1.61 4.08 -11.37
CA LEU A 15 -2.03 2.80 -11.91
C LEU A 15 -2.32 2.96 -13.41
N LYS A 16 -2.53 1.83 -14.12
CA LYS A 16 -2.82 1.87 -15.56
C LYS A 16 -4.07 2.69 -15.90
N ASP A 17 -5.05 2.73 -15.00
CA ASP A 17 -6.33 3.41 -15.23
C ASP A 17 -6.36 4.85 -14.72
N GLY A 18 -5.38 5.26 -13.94
CA GLY A 18 -5.31 6.63 -13.43
C GLY A 18 -4.59 6.73 -12.09
N GLU A 19 -4.58 7.95 -11.54
CA GLU A 19 -3.91 8.23 -10.28
C GLU A 19 -4.80 8.00 -9.08
N VAL A 20 -4.22 7.46 -8.03
CA VAL A 20 -4.84 7.29 -6.72
C VAL A 20 -4.12 8.22 -5.75
N VAL A 21 -4.88 9.04 -5.05
CA VAL A 21 -4.33 9.98 -4.07
C VAL A 21 -4.62 9.44 -2.67
N ILE A 22 -3.56 9.27 -1.87
CA ILE A 22 -3.64 8.67 -0.54
C ILE A 22 -3.14 9.68 0.49
N ALA A 23 -4.02 10.05 1.43
CA ALA A 23 -3.62 10.86 2.58
C ALA A 23 -3.02 9.93 3.64
N LEU A 24 -1.76 10.15 4.00
CA LEU A 24 -1.10 9.42 5.08
C LEU A 24 -1.47 10.01 6.43
N LEU A 25 -1.38 9.20 7.49
CA LEU A 25 -1.84 9.54 8.84
C LEU A 25 -0.66 9.53 9.82
N PRO A 26 0.24 10.55 9.77
CA PRO A 26 1.45 10.56 10.59
C PRO A 26 1.19 10.66 12.09
N ASP A 27 0.04 11.23 12.50
CA ASP A 27 -0.32 11.32 13.91
C ASP A 27 -0.79 9.98 14.47
N VAL A 28 -1.20 9.06 13.60
CA VAL A 28 -1.72 7.74 13.97
C VAL A 28 -0.62 6.68 13.93
N ALA A 29 0.16 6.67 12.85
CA ALA A 29 1.17 5.64 12.62
C ALA A 29 2.43 6.27 12.02
N PRO A 30 3.18 7.04 12.82
CA PRO A 30 4.32 7.82 12.31
C PRO A 30 5.40 6.96 11.66
N LYS A 31 5.68 5.78 12.19
CA LYS A 31 6.74 4.92 11.65
C LYS A 31 6.33 4.30 10.31
N HIS A 32 5.08 3.90 10.16
CA HIS A 32 4.56 3.36 8.91
C HIS A 32 4.50 4.44 7.83
N VAL A 33 4.07 5.64 8.20
CA VAL A 33 4.04 6.79 7.28
C VAL A 33 5.46 7.11 6.80
N GLU A 34 6.42 7.15 7.71
CA GLU A 34 7.81 7.43 7.34
C GLU A 34 8.39 6.36 6.41
N ARG A 35 8.10 5.08 6.67
CA ARG A 35 8.54 3.99 5.80
C ARG A 35 7.96 4.11 4.40
N MET A 36 6.67 4.42 4.28
CA MET A 36 6.02 4.63 2.99
C MET A 36 6.70 5.74 2.21
N LYS A 37 6.97 6.87 2.86
CA LYS A 37 7.64 8.01 2.22
C LYS A 37 9.07 7.65 1.82
N THR A 38 9.81 6.97 2.68
CA THR A 38 11.18 6.55 2.41
C THR A 38 11.25 5.67 1.15
N LEU A 39 10.38 4.68 1.06
CA LEU A 39 10.37 3.76 -0.07
C LEU A 39 9.86 4.44 -1.35
N ALA A 40 8.89 5.34 -1.24
CA ALA A 40 8.41 6.12 -2.39
C ALA A 40 9.54 7.00 -2.94
N ARG A 41 10.27 7.66 -2.07
CA ARG A 41 11.39 8.54 -2.47
C ARG A 41 12.57 7.77 -3.04
N ALA A 42 12.78 6.54 -2.60
CA ALA A 42 13.79 5.65 -3.16
C ALA A 42 13.33 4.97 -4.47
N LYS A 43 12.09 5.22 -4.89
CA LYS A 43 11.45 4.58 -6.06
C LYS A 43 11.37 3.06 -5.92
N ALA A 44 11.39 2.56 -4.68
CA ALA A 44 11.39 1.12 -4.40
C ALA A 44 10.05 0.46 -4.76
N TYR A 45 8.96 1.23 -4.72
CA TYR A 45 7.63 0.73 -5.07
C TYR A 45 7.33 0.78 -6.57
N ASP A 46 8.16 1.43 -7.38
CA ASP A 46 7.89 1.53 -8.82
C ASP A 46 7.91 0.14 -9.45
N ASN A 47 6.91 -0.15 -10.27
CA ASN A 47 6.74 -1.42 -10.97
C ASN A 47 6.47 -2.63 -10.06
N VAL A 48 6.11 -2.41 -8.80
CA VAL A 48 5.79 -3.49 -7.86
C VAL A 48 4.35 -3.92 -8.06
N CYS A 49 4.14 -5.23 -8.23
CA CYS A 49 2.83 -5.77 -8.56
C CYS A 49 1.89 -5.89 -7.36
N PHE A 50 0.60 -5.94 -7.67
CA PHE A 50 -0.42 -6.36 -6.70
C PHE A 50 -0.49 -7.88 -6.75
N HIS A 51 0.16 -8.52 -5.80
CA HIS A 51 0.34 -9.97 -5.81
C HIS A 51 -0.80 -10.75 -5.16
N ARG A 52 -1.68 -10.08 -4.45
CA ARG A 52 -2.82 -10.72 -3.78
C ARG A 52 -4.00 -9.75 -3.80
N VAL A 53 -5.01 -10.05 -4.62
CA VAL A 53 -6.17 -9.17 -4.80
C VAL A 53 -7.42 -10.02 -4.69
N ILE A 54 -8.18 -9.81 -3.63
CA ILE A 54 -9.38 -10.60 -3.33
C ILE A 54 -10.60 -9.71 -3.49
N ASN A 55 -11.46 -10.09 -4.44
CA ASN A 55 -12.68 -9.34 -4.72
C ASN A 55 -13.54 -9.19 -3.46
N GLY A 56 -13.98 -7.97 -3.19
CA GLY A 56 -14.80 -7.68 -2.02
C GLY A 56 -14.04 -7.66 -0.70
N PHE A 57 -12.71 -7.73 -0.74
CA PHE A 57 -11.87 -7.72 0.46
C PHE A 57 -10.79 -6.64 0.35
N MET A 58 -9.67 -6.93 -0.32
CA MET A 58 -8.56 -5.96 -0.37
C MET A 58 -7.63 -6.24 -1.57
N ALA A 59 -6.79 -5.25 -1.90
CA ALA A 59 -5.70 -5.38 -2.86
C ALA A 59 -4.38 -5.21 -2.11
N GLN A 60 -3.51 -6.23 -2.14
CA GLN A 60 -2.24 -6.23 -1.43
C GLN A 60 -1.07 -6.12 -2.41
N THR A 61 -0.08 -5.31 -2.05
CA THR A 61 1.09 -5.01 -2.85
C THR A 61 2.29 -4.68 -1.95
N GLY A 62 3.39 -4.27 -2.54
CA GLY A 62 4.49 -3.68 -1.80
C GLY A 62 5.64 -4.62 -1.47
N ASP A 63 5.68 -5.83 -2.05
CA ASP A 63 6.87 -6.70 -1.95
C ASP A 63 7.95 -6.16 -2.90
N VAL A 64 8.80 -5.28 -2.37
CA VAL A 64 9.83 -4.62 -3.16
C VAL A 64 10.97 -5.58 -3.54
N GLU A 65 11.05 -6.73 -2.90
CA GLU A 65 12.08 -7.73 -3.16
C GLU A 65 11.70 -8.64 -4.34
N ASN A 66 10.48 -9.19 -4.32
CA ASN A 66 10.03 -10.20 -5.30
C ASN A 66 9.00 -9.68 -6.28
N GLY A 67 8.39 -8.53 -6.02
CA GLY A 67 7.25 -8.03 -6.78
C GLY A 67 7.56 -7.00 -7.85
N ASN A 68 8.80 -6.57 -7.99
CA ASN A 68 9.17 -5.58 -9.02
C ASN A 68 9.19 -6.24 -10.38
N MET A 69 8.25 -5.89 -11.25
CA MET A 69 8.05 -6.54 -12.55
C MET A 69 9.13 -6.20 -13.58
N GLU A 70 10.00 -5.24 -13.29
CA GLU A 70 11.11 -4.83 -14.16
C GLU A 70 12.47 -5.29 -13.63
N ASN A 71 12.53 -5.86 -12.42
CA ASN A 71 13.80 -6.21 -11.79
C ASN A 71 13.64 -7.42 -10.86
N ASN A 72 14.22 -8.54 -11.23
CA ASN A 72 14.24 -9.78 -10.43
C ASN A 72 12.83 -10.26 -10.05
N PHE A 73 11.86 -10.07 -10.93
CA PHE A 73 10.47 -10.43 -10.66
C PHE A 73 10.30 -11.93 -10.45
N ASN A 74 9.61 -12.29 -9.35
CA ASN A 74 9.28 -13.67 -9.04
C ASN A 74 7.88 -13.73 -8.44
N LEU A 75 6.88 -13.97 -9.28
CA LEU A 75 5.48 -13.98 -8.87
C LEU A 75 5.18 -15.07 -7.82
N ARG A 76 5.89 -16.19 -7.87
CA ARG A 76 5.69 -17.27 -6.88
C ARG A 76 6.12 -16.86 -5.49
N ARG A 77 7.11 -15.98 -5.38
CA ARG A 77 7.64 -15.50 -4.11
C ARG A 77 7.08 -14.15 -3.70
N ALA A 78 6.36 -13.49 -4.60
CA ALA A 78 5.75 -12.19 -4.30
C ALA A 78 4.83 -12.33 -3.09
N GLY A 79 4.99 -11.46 -2.13
CA GLY A 79 4.30 -11.52 -0.84
C GLY A 79 5.14 -12.07 0.31
N THR A 80 6.32 -12.62 0.01
CA THR A 80 7.21 -13.18 1.05
C THR A 80 8.37 -12.25 1.42
N GLY A 81 8.60 -11.19 0.66
CA GLY A 81 9.75 -10.31 0.85
C GLY A 81 9.42 -8.95 1.42
N GLY A 82 10.44 -8.14 1.59
CA GLY A 82 10.34 -6.79 2.11
C GLY A 82 11.54 -5.96 1.72
N SER A 83 11.66 -4.76 2.31
CA SER A 83 12.77 -3.85 2.06
C SER A 83 13.98 -4.23 2.91
N GLU A 84 15.11 -3.53 2.65
CA GLU A 84 16.34 -3.64 3.44
C GLU A 84 16.19 -3.07 4.86
N HIS A 85 15.13 -2.27 5.09
CA HIS A 85 14.90 -1.64 6.38
C HIS A 85 14.40 -2.67 7.39
N PRO A 86 14.59 -2.42 8.70
CA PRO A 86 14.07 -3.33 9.72
C PRO A 86 12.55 -3.35 9.76
N ASP A 87 12.01 -4.43 10.31
CA ASP A 87 10.56 -4.55 10.48
C ASP A 87 10.02 -3.45 11.39
N LEU A 88 8.76 -3.08 11.16
CA LEU A 88 8.09 -2.02 11.90
C LEU A 88 7.28 -2.60 13.05
N PRO A 89 7.34 -1.99 14.24
CA PRO A 89 6.43 -2.36 15.32
C PRO A 89 5.00 -1.94 14.97
N ALA A 90 4.02 -2.66 15.49
CA ALA A 90 2.62 -2.33 15.30
C ALA A 90 2.32 -0.92 15.83
N GLU A 91 1.45 -0.21 15.12
CA GLU A 91 0.97 1.12 15.53
C GLU A 91 -0.56 1.10 15.48
N PHE A 92 -1.16 0.21 16.28
CA PHE A 92 -2.61 0.03 16.30
C PHE A 92 -3.32 1.29 16.78
N SER A 93 -4.51 1.51 16.25
CA SER A 93 -5.35 2.65 16.63
C SER A 93 -6.82 2.21 16.63
N LYS A 94 -7.70 3.15 16.94
CA LYS A 94 -9.15 2.93 16.90
C LYS A 94 -9.74 3.15 15.51
N LEU A 95 -8.94 3.56 14.53
CA LEU A 95 -9.44 3.80 13.19
C LEU A 95 -9.86 2.49 12.53
N PRO A 96 -11.01 2.49 11.84
CA PRO A 96 -11.50 1.28 11.19
C PRO A 96 -10.76 1.00 9.88
N HIS A 97 -10.74 -0.27 9.49
CA HIS A 97 -10.32 -0.68 8.15
C HIS A 97 -11.51 -0.49 7.19
N ALA A 98 -11.85 0.77 6.93
CA ALA A 98 -12.94 1.14 6.05
C ALA A 98 -12.51 1.09 4.58
N ARG A 99 -13.48 1.13 3.66
CA ARG A 99 -13.18 1.19 2.23
C ARG A 99 -12.20 2.33 1.95
N GLY A 100 -11.14 2.02 1.21
CA GLY A 100 -10.09 2.98 0.84
C GLY A 100 -9.01 3.18 1.90
N SER A 101 -9.12 2.58 3.09
CA SER A 101 -8.06 2.68 4.08
C SER A 101 -6.87 1.82 3.69
N ILE A 102 -5.68 2.28 4.09
CA ILE A 102 -4.41 1.59 3.84
C ILE A 102 -4.00 0.90 5.13
N GLY A 103 -3.83 -0.42 5.05
CA GLY A 103 -3.37 -1.23 6.17
C GLY A 103 -2.00 -1.82 5.89
N ALA A 104 -1.20 -2.01 6.95
CA ALA A 104 0.11 -2.63 6.83
C ALA A 104 -0.04 -4.15 6.82
N ALA A 105 0.46 -4.79 5.76
CA ALA A 105 0.51 -6.25 5.71
C ALA A 105 1.66 -6.74 6.58
N ARG A 106 1.47 -7.90 7.20
CA ARG A 106 2.44 -8.48 8.11
C ARG A 106 2.26 -10.00 8.19
N SER A 107 3.23 -10.68 8.78
CA SER A 107 3.09 -12.10 9.12
C SER A 107 2.24 -12.26 10.39
N SER A 108 2.25 -13.44 10.99
CA SER A 108 1.55 -13.68 12.26
C SER A 108 2.10 -12.83 13.41
N ASN A 109 3.36 -12.39 13.32
CA ASN A 109 3.96 -11.48 14.30
C ASN A 109 3.45 -10.06 14.05
N PRO A 110 2.75 -9.42 15.01
CA PRO A 110 2.22 -8.06 14.81
C PRO A 110 3.31 -7.00 14.60
N ASN A 111 4.55 -7.29 14.93
CA ASN A 111 5.69 -6.39 14.74
C ASN A 111 6.55 -6.78 13.55
N SER A 112 5.95 -7.36 12.51
CA SER A 112 6.65 -7.84 11.32
C SER A 112 6.30 -7.07 10.04
N ALA A 113 5.61 -5.94 10.13
CA ALA A 113 5.33 -5.11 8.96
C ALA A 113 6.65 -4.55 8.41
N ASN A 114 6.74 -4.38 7.10
CA ASN A 114 7.97 -3.88 6.46
C ASN A 114 7.64 -2.95 5.30
N SER A 115 7.34 -3.49 4.12
CA SER A 115 7.05 -2.70 2.93
C SER A 115 5.67 -2.99 2.34
N GLN A 116 5.08 -4.13 2.64
CA GLN A 116 3.82 -4.54 2.04
C GLN A 116 2.64 -3.86 2.72
N PHE A 117 1.65 -3.50 1.91
CA PHE A 117 0.42 -2.89 2.41
C PHE A 117 -0.76 -3.35 1.55
N PHE A 118 -1.96 -3.09 2.06
CA PHE A 118 -3.19 -3.41 1.33
C PHE A 118 -4.15 -2.23 1.36
N ILE A 119 -4.95 -2.15 0.30
CA ILE A 119 -6.01 -1.16 0.17
C ILE A 119 -7.34 -1.90 0.31
N ASN A 120 -8.15 -1.49 1.28
CA ASN A 120 -9.41 -2.16 1.53
C ASN A 120 -10.47 -1.79 0.47
N PHE A 121 -11.11 -2.80 -0.13
CA PHE A 121 -12.21 -2.57 -1.09
C PHE A 121 -13.52 -2.25 -0.40
N THR A 122 -13.67 -2.67 0.86
CA THR A 122 -14.89 -2.52 1.63
C THR A 122 -14.53 -2.31 3.10
N ASP A 123 -15.52 -2.17 3.96
CA ASP A 123 -15.31 -2.09 5.40
C ASP A 123 -14.98 -3.48 5.94
N ASN A 124 -13.73 -3.68 6.35
CA ASN A 124 -13.22 -4.95 6.87
C ASN A 124 -13.05 -4.85 8.38
N SER A 125 -14.17 -4.74 9.10
CA SER A 125 -14.17 -4.49 10.56
C SER A 125 -13.45 -5.57 11.36
N PHE A 126 -13.35 -6.79 10.84
CA PHE A 126 -12.63 -7.87 11.52
C PHE A 126 -11.12 -7.63 11.60
N LEU A 127 -10.59 -6.67 10.83
CA LEU A 127 -9.17 -6.27 10.88
C LEU A 127 -8.92 -5.16 11.92
N ASN A 128 -9.98 -4.54 12.43
CA ASN A 128 -9.85 -3.39 13.33
C ASN A 128 -9.07 -3.78 14.60
N GLY A 129 -8.07 -2.96 14.94
CA GLY A 129 -7.22 -3.22 16.09
C GLY A 129 -6.20 -4.36 15.92
N GLN A 130 -6.21 -5.05 14.78
CA GLN A 130 -5.34 -6.19 14.46
C GLN A 130 -4.22 -5.82 13.49
N TYR A 131 -4.43 -4.76 12.69
CA TYR A 131 -3.49 -4.27 11.69
C TYR A 131 -3.40 -2.76 11.79
N THR A 132 -2.22 -2.22 11.46
CA THR A 132 -2.00 -0.78 11.48
C THR A 132 -2.67 -0.11 10.29
N VAL A 133 -3.53 0.90 10.55
CA VAL A 133 -4.09 1.79 9.51
C VAL A 133 -3.23 3.04 9.45
N TYR A 134 -2.68 3.37 8.29
CA TYR A 134 -1.80 4.54 8.19
C TYR A 134 -2.07 5.42 6.98
N GLY A 135 -3.16 5.20 6.26
CA GLY A 135 -3.54 6.04 5.13
C GLY A 135 -4.99 5.85 4.73
N GLN A 136 -5.47 6.79 3.91
CA GLN A 136 -6.83 6.77 3.37
C GLN A 136 -6.79 7.28 1.94
N VAL A 137 -7.40 6.52 1.02
CA VAL A 137 -7.60 6.98 -0.36
C VAL A 137 -8.61 8.12 -0.34
N ILE A 138 -8.22 9.27 -0.88
CA ILE A 138 -9.10 10.45 -0.97
C ILE A 138 -9.55 10.74 -2.40
N SER A 139 -8.94 10.08 -3.40
CA SER A 139 -9.31 10.21 -4.80
C SER A 139 -8.80 9.00 -5.58
N GLY A 140 -9.55 8.56 -6.58
CA GLY A 140 -9.10 7.50 -7.49
C GLY A 140 -9.43 6.09 -7.04
N MET A 141 -10.29 5.89 -6.04
CA MET A 141 -10.64 4.54 -5.58
C MET A 141 -11.25 3.69 -6.70
N GLU A 142 -11.93 4.30 -7.66
CA GLU A 142 -12.46 3.61 -8.83
C GLU A 142 -11.37 2.92 -9.66
N HIS A 143 -10.14 3.44 -9.63
CA HIS A 143 -9.00 2.80 -10.30
C HIS A 143 -8.50 1.59 -9.51
N VAL A 144 -8.55 1.66 -8.20
CA VAL A 144 -8.20 0.52 -7.33
C VAL A 144 -9.18 -0.63 -7.55
N ASP A 145 -10.46 -0.31 -7.71
CA ASP A 145 -11.50 -1.32 -7.96
C ASP A 145 -11.26 -2.14 -9.23
N LYS A 146 -10.51 -1.58 -10.20
CA LYS A 146 -10.22 -2.23 -11.48
C LYS A 146 -8.97 -3.10 -11.48
N ILE A 147 -8.24 -3.16 -10.37
CA ILE A 147 -7.04 -3.99 -10.27
C ILE A 147 -7.43 -5.48 -10.45
N ALA A 148 -6.61 -6.19 -11.24
CA ALA A 148 -6.85 -7.60 -11.55
C ALA A 148 -6.89 -8.45 -10.29
N LYS A 149 -7.92 -9.29 -10.17
CA LYS A 149 -8.14 -10.14 -9.00
C LYS A 149 -7.37 -11.46 -9.12
N GLY A 150 -6.98 -12.02 -7.98
CA GLY A 150 -6.28 -13.32 -7.90
C GLY A 150 -5.27 -13.36 -6.77
N GLU A 151 -4.83 -14.58 -6.42
CA GLU A 151 -3.89 -14.84 -5.33
C GLU A 151 -2.76 -15.78 -5.80
N PRO A 152 -1.85 -15.32 -6.67
CA PRO A 152 -1.75 -14.01 -7.33
C PRO A 152 -2.64 -13.92 -8.57
N PRO A 153 -2.91 -12.70 -9.07
CA PRO A 153 -3.54 -12.54 -10.38
C PRO A 153 -2.70 -13.18 -11.49
N ALA A 154 -3.36 -13.74 -12.50
CA ALA A 154 -2.64 -14.34 -13.64
C ALA A 154 -1.80 -13.29 -14.39
N ASN A 155 -2.36 -12.10 -14.56
CA ASN A 155 -1.66 -10.95 -15.16
C ASN A 155 -1.78 -9.78 -14.18
N PRO A 156 -0.87 -9.70 -13.18
CA PRO A 156 -1.01 -8.71 -12.12
C PRO A 156 -0.79 -7.29 -12.63
N ASP A 157 -1.58 -6.37 -12.09
CA ASP A 157 -1.33 -4.95 -12.25
C ASP A 157 -0.17 -4.54 -11.35
N ARG A 158 0.47 -3.44 -11.72
CA ARG A 158 1.59 -2.89 -10.96
C ARG A 158 1.32 -1.46 -10.53
N MET A 159 1.98 -1.04 -9.47
CA MET A 159 2.14 0.38 -9.17
C MET A 159 3.16 0.93 -10.17
N ILE A 160 2.72 1.74 -11.13
CA ILE A 160 3.63 2.27 -12.15
C ILE A 160 4.63 3.21 -11.50
N THR A 161 4.14 4.17 -10.72
CA THR A 161 4.98 5.03 -9.89
C THR A 161 4.28 5.30 -8.57
N VAL A 162 5.08 5.52 -7.52
CA VAL A 162 4.60 5.93 -6.20
C VAL A 162 5.44 7.13 -5.77
N ARG A 163 4.80 8.28 -5.55
CA ARG A 163 5.51 9.52 -5.24
C ARG A 163 4.90 10.22 -4.03
N VAL A 164 5.73 10.89 -3.26
CA VAL A 164 5.25 11.84 -2.26
C VAL A 164 4.78 13.08 -3.02
N ALA A 165 3.57 13.57 -2.75
CA ALA A 165 2.99 14.66 -3.53
C ALA A 165 3.86 15.92 -3.51
N ALA A 166 4.54 16.21 -2.39
CA ALA A 166 5.44 17.34 -2.28
C ALA A 166 6.59 17.30 -3.31
N ASP A 167 6.98 16.09 -3.75
CA ASP A 167 8.11 15.92 -4.67
C ASP A 167 7.72 16.11 -6.13
N VAL A 168 6.42 16.16 -6.45
CA VAL A 168 5.91 16.26 -7.83
C VAL A 168 5.01 17.48 -8.03
N ALA A 169 4.92 18.32 -7.03
CA ALA A 169 4.12 19.55 -7.10
C ALA A 169 4.77 20.61 -8.00
#